data_4ddbfb92d01cdcb748f862e4fd7afee8
#
_entry.id   4ddbfb92d01cdcb748f862e4fd7afee8
#
_cell.length_a   1.000
_cell.length_b   1.000
_cell.length_c   1.000
_cell.angle_alpha   90.00
_cell.angle_beta   90.00
_cell.angle_gamma   90.00
#
_symmetry.space_group_name_H-M   'P 1'
#
loop_
_entity.id
_entity.type
_entity.pdbx_description
1 polymer ?
#
loop_
_entity_poly.entity_id
_entity_poly.type
_entity_poly.pdbx_seq_one_letter_code
_entity_poly.pdbx_strand_id
1 'polypeptide(L)'
;MSVIVGLNPGHNGSVAVLVDGKLDLYIEEERLSRMKYDGNPYKALDYIVRNYKHVDELVVAGTTQPQQMPWTAEDPYGCYLRKFYPNIKKTLLFEHHHLTHAASAFYGSGFDKAAVLVIDGSGSVINAQVEDKYIYGYETETIYNASYEQGFDELYKSVRSDEKYRVMTRSRVFDDGVTITKAYEAVSQYLGFGFIEAGKTMGLAPYGEEDDRIPQIFLTDRANKNMFIPHYPAGALINESAYPQFRREEERDDSFSDLDKNLAYSIQKASERQVIQLIEIAIERTGLKNICISGGFGLNCVANYEYLKHFPDCNFYIDPIAHDGGTAIGAAKLIYYGNGGANKCSTDTLYYGTKVNYEIKNDNFEVEDVEPETIAQLIADRNIVCMFNERSEGGPRALGNRSILYDPRDPNGKDFVNKVKGREWFRPFAGSMLVEHFDEWFETRGLKETPYMMYAINVLEDKRELIPCITHVDGTCRIQTVSRNQNKNYYDLIEKFYKKTGVPILFNTSFNLAGDPLVETLEDAFDALERSELKYLYVPELSKLFTKK
;
A
#
# COMPACT_ATOMS: atom_id res chain seq x y z
N MET A 1 -16.70 -21.22 16.74
CA MET A 1 -16.08 -19.91 16.40
C MET A 1 -14.60 -20.16 16.21
N SER A 2 -14.13 -20.08 14.98
CA SER A 2 -12.72 -20.27 14.65
C SER A 2 -12.00 -18.94 14.70
N VAL A 3 -10.85 -18.86 15.37
CA VAL A 3 -10.02 -17.66 15.48
C VAL A 3 -8.61 -17.98 14.95
N ILE A 4 -8.28 -17.39 13.82
CA ILE A 4 -6.99 -17.59 13.13
C ILE A 4 -6.23 -16.28 13.15
N VAL A 5 -4.99 -16.31 13.61
CA VAL A 5 -4.07 -15.18 13.60
C VAL A 5 -3.07 -15.35 12.48
N GLY A 6 -3.09 -14.47 11.50
CA GLY A 6 -2.02 -14.30 10.52
C GLY A 6 -1.00 -13.30 11.01
N LEU A 7 0.27 -13.54 10.75
CA LEU A 7 1.37 -12.70 11.19
C LEU A 7 2.40 -12.56 10.07
N ASN A 8 2.79 -11.33 9.77
CA ASN A 8 3.94 -11.02 8.92
C ASN A 8 5.09 -10.46 9.78
N PRO A 9 6.21 -11.17 9.94
CA PRO A 9 7.45 -10.64 10.48
C PRO A 9 8.29 -10.02 9.34
N GLY A 10 9.00 -8.96 9.61
CA GLY A 10 9.82 -8.26 8.60
C GLY A 10 9.35 -6.82 8.42
N HIS A 11 9.86 -6.09 7.43
CA HIS A 11 9.40 -4.73 7.21
C HIS A 11 7.86 -4.70 7.03
N ASN A 12 7.18 -3.70 7.58
CA ASN A 12 5.73 -3.66 7.71
C ASN A 12 5.16 -4.83 8.54
N GLY A 13 5.84 -5.17 9.65
CA GLY A 13 5.36 -6.18 10.58
C GLY A 13 3.91 -5.97 10.95
N SER A 14 3.09 -7.02 10.87
CA SER A 14 1.64 -6.89 11.02
C SER A 14 1.00 -8.15 11.56
N VAL A 15 -0.19 -8.00 12.11
CA VAL A 15 -1.08 -9.11 12.46
C VAL A 15 -2.47 -8.90 11.88
N ALA A 16 -3.11 -10.02 11.54
CA ALA A 16 -4.50 -10.09 11.12
C ALA A 16 -5.23 -11.15 11.95
N VAL A 17 -6.44 -10.87 12.40
CA VAL A 17 -7.27 -11.85 13.11
C VAL A 17 -8.52 -12.11 12.30
N LEU A 18 -8.71 -13.36 11.89
CA LEU A 18 -9.96 -13.83 11.31
C LEU A 18 -10.82 -14.51 12.38
N VAL A 19 -12.09 -14.14 12.44
CA VAL A 19 -13.11 -14.80 13.25
C VAL A 19 -14.16 -15.40 12.31
N ASP A 20 -14.25 -16.72 12.26
CA ASP A 20 -15.11 -17.45 11.31
C ASP A 20 -14.95 -16.99 9.85
N GLY A 21 -13.71 -16.70 9.43
CA GLY A 21 -13.34 -16.25 8.09
C GLY A 21 -13.48 -14.76 7.82
N LYS A 22 -14.13 -14.00 8.71
CA LYS A 22 -14.24 -12.55 8.61
C LYS A 22 -13.06 -11.87 9.29
N LEU A 23 -12.46 -10.88 8.64
CA LEU A 23 -11.40 -10.06 9.22
C LEU A 23 -11.99 -9.21 10.36
N ASP A 24 -11.46 -9.38 11.57
CA ASP A 24 -11.87 -8.65 12.77
C ASP A 24 -10.83 -7.62 13.21
N LEU A 25 -9.54 -7.92 13.04
CA LEU A 25 -8.42 -7.02 13.34
C LEU A 25 -7.39 -7.08 12.22
N TYR A 26 -6.87 -5.93 11.83
CA TYR A 26 -5.62 -5.80 11.11
C TYR A 26 -4.85 -4.61 11.69
N ILE A 27 -3.61 -4.83 12.09
CA ILE A 27 -2.76 -3.77 12.63
C ILE A 27 -1.30 -3.99 12.25
N GLU A 28 -0.65 -2.93 11.79
CA GLU A 28 0.80 -2.88 11.59
C GLU A 28 1.49 -2.52 12.91
N GLU A 29 2.60 -3.19 13.21
CA GLU A 29 3.35 -2.99 14.47
C GLU A 29 3.77 -1.53 14.65
N GLU A 30 4.17 -0.85 13.58
CA GLU A 30 4.58 0.55 13.61
C GLU A 30 3.54 1.47 14.27
N ARG A 31 2.24 1.14 14.14
CA ARG A 31 1.14 1.91 14.73
C ARG A 31 1.18 1.86 16.27
N LEU A 32 1.59 0.73 16.82
CA LEU A 32 1.66 0.47 18.26
C LEU A 32 3.04 0.76 18.84
N SER A 33 4.11 0.43 18.11
CA SER A 33 5.49 0.66 18.55
C SER A 33 5.92 2.12 18.40
N ARG A 34 5.28 2.88 17.52
CA ARG A 34 5.65 4.23 17.07
C ARG A 34 7.01 4.27 16.37
N MET A 35 7.49 3.11 15.91
CA MET A 35 8.71 2.96 15.10
C MET A 35 8.33 2.60 13.67
N LYS A 36 8.58 3.52 12.73
CA LYS A 36 8.19 3.32 11.33
C LYS A 36 8.87 2.09 10.73
N TYR A 37 8.09 1.28 9.99
CA TYR A 37 8.51 0.01 9.39
C TYR A 37 8.95 -1.07 10.39
N ASP A 38 8.52 -1.00 11.66
CA ASP A 38 8.84 -2.02 12.65
C ASP A 38 8.39 -3.40 12.17
N GLY A 39 9.36 -4.32 12.11
CA GLY A 39 9.17 -5.68 11.64
C GLY A 39 8.91 -6.72 12.73
N ASN A 40 8.81 -6.30 13.99
CA ASN A 40 8.71 -7.21 15.13
C ASN A 40 7.35 -7.10 15.83
N PRO A 41 6.29 -7.78 15.36
CA PRO A 41 4.90 -7.53 15.75
C PRO A 41 4.53 -7.99 17.17
N TYR A 42 5.37 -7.72 18.18
CA TYR A 42 5.12 -8.12 19.56
C TYR A 42 4.05 -7.29 20.26
N LYS A 43 3.96 -5.97 20.00
CA LYS A 43 2.89 -5.16 20.60
C LYS A 43 1.53 -5.52 20.01
N ALA A 44 1.51 -5.83 18.70
CA ALA A 44 0.31 -6.33 18.07
C ALA A 44 -0.12 -7.69 18.63
N LEU A 45 0.83 -8.61 18.90
CA LEU A 45 0.54 -9.88 19.58
C LEU A 45 0.07 -9.66 21.04
N ASP A 46 0.65 -8.71 21.76
CA ASP A 46 0.21 -8.37 23.12
C ASP A 46 -1.23 -7.82 23.11
N TYR A 47 -1.58 -7.01 22.09
CA TYR A 47 -2.96 -6.58 21.88
C TYR A 47 -3.91 -7.76 21.68
N ILE A 48 -3.51 -8.78 20.89
CA ILE A 48 -4.30 -9.99 20.68
C ILE A 48 -4.52 -10.72 22.02
N VAL A 49 -3.46 -10.94 22.79
CA VAL A 49 -3.54 -11.62 24.11
C VAL A 49 -4.51 -10.92 25.05
N ARG A 50 -4.56 -9.60 25.03
CA ARG A 50 -5.48 -8.82 25.89
C ARG A 50 -6.93 -8.82 25.42
N ASN A 51 -7.18 -8.97 24.12
CA ASN A 51 -8.52 -8.76 23.54
C ASN A 51 -9.21 -10.03 23.05
N TYR A 52 -8.48 -11.13 22.82
CA TYR A 52 -9.03 -12.40 22.36
C TYR A 52 -8.87 -13.49 23.40
N LYS A 53 -9.98 -14.13 23.81
CA LYS A 53 -9.98 -15.16 24.87
C LYS A 53 -9.38 -16.49 24.42
N HIS A 54 -9.41 -16.78 23.12
CA HIS A 54 -8.78 -17.96 22.53
C HIS A 54 -8.31 -17.66 21.12
N VAL A 55 -7.30 -18.40 20.68
CA VAL A 55 -6.79 -18.43 19.31
C VAL A 55 -6.56 -19.90 18.98
N ASP A 56 -7.12 -20.35 17.84
CA ASP A 56 -7.00 -21.75 17.40
C ASP A 56 -5.69 -21.98 16.64
N GLU A 57 -5.30 -21.03 15.80
CA GLU A 57 -4.12 -21.18 14.95
C GLU A 57 -3.37 -19.86 14.73
N LEU A 58 -2.03 -19.93 14.80
CA LEU A 58 -1.10 -18.90 14.35
C LEU A 58 -0.52 -19.31 12.99
N VAL A 59 -0.65 -18.44 12.01
CA VAL A 59 -0.08 -18.62 10.67
C VAL A 59 0.96 -17.53 10.43
N VAL A 60 2.22 -17.92 10.27
CA VAL A 60 3.32 -16.97 10.05
C VAL A 60 3.64 -16.94 8.56
N ALA A 61 3.40 -15.78 7.94
CA ALA A 61 3.89 -15.45 6.61
C ALA A 61 5.36 -14.99 6.70
N GLY A 62 5.96 -14.64 5.60
CA GLY A 62 7.31 -14.10 5.51
C GLY A 62 8.08 -14.69 4.35
N THR A 63 9.35 -14.35 4.25
CA THR A 63 10.25 -14.83 3.21
C THR A 63 11.26 -15.79 3.79
N THR A 64 11.60 -16.86 3.07
CA THR A 64 12.77 -17.68 3.41
C THR A 64 14.04 -17.05 2.86
N GLN A 65 14.99 -16.78 3.74
CA GLN A 65 16.35 -16.48 3.34
C GLN A 65 17.25 -17.60 3.86
N PRO A 66 17.88 -18.42 2.99
CA PRO A 66 18.60 -19.62 3.42
C PRO A 66 19.74 -19.35 4.40
N GLN A 67 20.27 -18.13 4.43
CA GLN A 67 21.43 -17.76 5.23
C GLN A 67 21.11 -17.06 6.55
N GLN A 68 19.85 -16.72 6.81
CA GLN A 68 19.45 -15.92 7.97
C GLN A 68 18.57 -16.65 8.98
N MET A 69 18.33 -17.95 8.81
CA MET A 69 17.38 -18.69 9.63
C MET A 69 17.99 -19.62 10.69
N PRO A 70 18.46 -19.10 11.82
CA PRO A 70 18.50 -19.91 13.05
C PRO A 70 17.10 -20.12 13.67
N TRP A 71 16.06 -19.56 13.07
CA TRP A 71 14.67 -19.48 13.59
C TRP A 71 13.81 -20.73 13.39
N THR A 72 14.23 -21.67 12.54
CA THR A 72 13.41 -22.83 12.16
C THR A 72 13.16 -23.81 13.30
N ALA A 73 13.97 -23.78 14.37
CA ALA A 73 13.79 -24.64 15.53
C ALA A 73 12.85 -24.05 16.60
N GLU A 74 12.89 -22.72 16.79
CA GLU A 74 12.08 -22.03 17.81
C GLU A 74 11.47 -20.75 17.24
N ASP A 75 10.23 -20.83 16.78
CA ASP A 75 9.46 -19.67 16.39
C ASP A 75 9.12 -18.81 17.62
N PRO A 76 9.69 -17.59 17.74
CA PRO A 76 9.51 -16.78 18.94
C PRO A 76 8.06 -16.32 19.14
N TYR A 77 7.32 -16.12 18.06
CA TYR A 77 5.93 -15.66 18.09
C TYR A 77 4.99 -16.77 18.57
N GLY A 78 5.14 -17.98 18.04
CA GLY A 78 4.40 -19.15 18.52
C GLY A 78 4.75 -19.51 19.96
N CYS A 79 6.02 -19.41 20.36
CA CYS A 79 6.43 -19.59 21.75
C CYS A 79 5.82 -18.53 22.69
N TYR A 80 5.71 -17.28 22.23
CA TYR A 80 5.04 -16.22 22.98
C TYR A 80 3.55 -16.53 23.18
N LEU A 81 2.82 -16.80 22.10
CA LEU A 81 1.36 -17.03 22.16
C LEU A 81 0.99 -18.29 22.92
N ARG A 82 1.81 -19.36 22.89
CA ARG A 82 1.54 -20.60 23.65
C ARG A 82 1.51 -20.41 25.16
N LYS A 83 2.11 -19.34 25.69
CA LYS A 83 1.99 -19.00 27.12
C LYS A 83 0.56 -18.64 27.51
N PHE A 84 -0.23 -18.13 26.56
CA PHE A 84 -1.61 -17.68 26.78
C PHE A 84 -2.63 -18.65 26.15
N TYR A 85 -2.24 -19.30 25.05
CA TYR A 85 -3.05 -20.25 24.28
C TYR A 85 -2.31 -21.59 24.15
N PRO A 86 -2.30 -22.45 25.19
CA PRO A 86 -1.44 -23.65 25.23
C PRO A 86 -1.65 -24.63 24.07
N ASN A 87 -2.87 -24.67 23.51
CA ASN A 87 -3.25 -25.60 22.45
C ASN A 87 -3.22 -24.98 21.04
N ILE A 88 -2.66 -23.77 20.89
CA ILE A 88 -2.60 -23.09 19.59
C ILE A 88 -1.82 -23.92 18.57
N LYS A 89 -2.43 -24.15 17.42
CA LYS A 89 -1.72 -24.68 16.26
C LYS A 89 -0.82 -23.62 15.66
N LYS A 90 0.21 -24.07 14.93
CA LYS A 90 1.13 -23.18 14.25
C LYS A 90 1.44 -23.69 12.84
N THR A 91 1.31 -22.80 11.87
CA THR A 91 1.67 -23.04 10.47
C THR A 91 2.65 -21.96 10.01
N LEU A 92 3.72 -22.38 9.31
CA LEU A 92 4.71 -21.49 8.73
C LEU A 92 4.59 -21.51 7.19
N LEU A 93 4.44 -20.36 6.58
CA LEU A 93 4.27 -20.18 5.13
C LEU A 93 5.45 -19.44 4.49
N PHE A 94 6.67 -19.64 5.01
CA PHE A 94 7.86 -18.92 4.52
C PHE A 94 8.23 -19.20 3.06
N GLU A 95 7.87 -20.35 2.52
CA GLU A 95 8.12 -20.69 1.11
C GLU A 95 7.00 -20.23 0.17
N HIS A 96 6.02 -19.48 0.70
CA HIS A 96 4.78 -19.15 0.01
C HIS A 96 4.45 -17.65 0.05
N HIS A 97 5.47 -16.79 0.04
CA HIS A 97 5.27 -15.34 0.19
C HIS A 97 4.32 -14.78 -0.88
N HIS A 98 4.58 -15.06 -2.17
CA HIS A 98 3.68 -14.62 -3.24
C HIS A 98 2.28 -15.26 -3.15
N LEU A 99 2.18 -16.48 -2.63
CA LEU A 99 0.87 -17.10 -2.42
C LEU A 99 0.07 -16.36 -1.33
N THR A 100 0.74 -15.85 -0.28
CA THR A 100 0.06 -15.06 0.76
C THR A 100 -0.41 -13.72 0.21
N HIS A 101 0.37 -13.03 -0.63
CA HIS A 101 -0.08 -11.85 -1.38
C HIS A 101 -1.29 -12.16 -2.28
N ALA A 102 -1.21 -13.24 -3.05
CA ALA A 102 -2.29 -13.65 -3.94
C ALA A 102 -3.59 -13.95 -3.17
N ALA A 103 -3.47 -14.58 -2.01
CA ALA A 103 -4.61 -14.89 -1.15
C ALA A 103 -5.24 -13.63 -0.54
N SER A 104 -4.43 -12.65 -0.11
CA SER A 104 -4.94 -11.36 0.34
C SER A 104 -5.81 -10.70 -0.73
N ALA A 105 -5.28 -10.60 -1.96
CA ALA A 105 -5.98 -9.99 -3.08
C ALA A 105 -7.22 -10.80 -3.51
N PHE A 106 -7.07 -12.09 -3.80
CA PHE A 106 -8.16 -12.91 -4.33
C PHE A 106 -9.34 -13.00 -3.35
N TYR A 107 -9.06 -13.41 -2.13
CA TYR A 107 -10.11 -13.52 -1.11
C TYR A 107 -10.64 -12.17 -0.61
N GLY A 108 -9.93 -11.07 -0.90
CA GLY A 108 -10.39 -9.70 -0.65
C GLY A 108 -11.29 -9.16 -1.75
N SER A 109 -11.18 -9.67 -2.99
CA SER A 109 -11.82 -9.11 -4.18
C SER A 109 -13.32 -9.35 -4.29
N GLY A 110 -13.82 -10.42 -3.66
CA GLY A 110 -15.20 -10.89 -3.86
C GLY A 110 -15.43 -11.66 -5.17
N PHE A 111 -14.40 -11.87 -6.00
CA PHE A 111 -14.50 -12.66 -7.23
C PHE A 111 -14.55 -14.17 -6.92
N ASP A 112 -15.39 -14.93 -7.64
CA ASP A 112 -15.38 -16.39 -7.55
C ASP A 112 -14.15 -17.02 -8.22
N LYS A 113 -13.68 -16.39 -9.29
CA LYS A 113 -12.47 -16.75 -10.05
C LYS A 113 -11.76 -15.51 -10.53
N ALA A 114 -10.43 -15.51 -10.49
CA ALA A 114 -9.61 -14.41 -11.00
C ALA A 114 -8.23 -14.89 -11.47
N ALA A 115 -7.65 -14.14 -12.41
CA ALA A 115 -6.21 -14.17 -12.61
C ALA A 115 -5.58 -13.24 -11.54
N VAL A 116 -4.60 -13.74 -10.80
CA VAL A 116 -3.96 -12.99 -9.72
C VAL A 116 -2.51 -12.75 -10.06
N LEU A 117 -2.14 -11.49 -10.13
CA LEU A 117 -0.75 -11.06 -10.34
C LEU A 117 -0.16 -10.59 -9.03
N VAL A 118 1.01 -11.12 -8.68
CA VAL A 118 1.83 -10.61 -7.59
C VAL A 118 3.08 -10.01 -8.21
N ILE A 119 3.34 -8.73 -7.93
CA ILE A 119 4.47 -7.98 -8.48
C ILE A 119 5.20 -7.36 -7.28
N ASP A 120 6.28 -8.02 -6.89
CA ASP A 120 6.98 -7.72 -5.64
C ASP A 120 8.49 -7.56 -5.84
N GLY A 121 9.18 -7.04 -4.82
CA GLY A 121 10.61 -6.80 -4.86
C GLY A 121 11.44 -8.07 -4.79
N SER A 122 11.14 -8.89 -3.80
CA SER A 122 11.85 -10.13 -3.51
C SER A 122 11.06 -10.94 -2.49
N GLY A 123 10.44 -12.01 -2.94
CA GLY A 123 9.71 -12.94 -2.07
C GLY A 123 10.58 -14.11 -1.59
N SER A 124 9.98 -15.29 -1.51
CA SER A 124 10.63 -16.50 -1.02
C SER A 124 11.71 -17.02 -1.97
N VAL A 125 12.66 -17.75 -1.41
CA VAL A 125 13.65 -18.50 -2.20
C VAL A 125 12.99 -19.70 -2.85
N ILE A 126 13.12 -19.77 -4.16
CA ILE A 126 12.61 -20.85 -5.00
C ILE A 126 13.78 -21.68 -5.52
N ASN A 127 13.65 -22.99 -5.38
CA ASN A 127 14.64 -23.96 -5.86
C ASN A 127 14.11 -24.72 -7.08
N ALA A 128 14.99 -25.06 -7.99
CA ALA A 128 14.72 -26.03 -9.06
C ALA A 128 15.94 -26.91 -9.30
N GLN A 129 15.70 -28.18 -9.62
CA GLN A 129 16.72 -29.06 -10.16
C GLN A 129 16.62 -29.05 -11.68
N VAL A 130 17.72 -28.68 -12.33
CA VAL A 130 17.83 -28.67 -13.79
C VAL A 130 19.05 -29.52 -14.16
N GLU A 131 18.80 -30.65 -14.80
CA GLU A 131 19.81 -31.69 -15.02
C GLU A 131 20.46 -32.11 -13.70
N ASP A 132 21.78 -32.05 -13.58
CA ASP A 132 22.55 -32.40 -12.38
C ASP A 132 22.83 -31.20 -11.46
N LYS A 133 22.22 -30.04 -11.73
CA LYS A 133 22.48 -28.78 -11.03
C LYS A 133 21.25 -28.31 -10.26
N TYR A 134 21.45 -27.90 -9.00
CA TYR A 134 20.45 -27.14 -8.24
C TYR A 134 20.65 -25.65 -8.51
N ILE A 135 19.58 -25.00 -8.96
CA ILE A 135 19.49 -23.56 -9.09
C ILE A 135 18.50 -23.01 -8.08
N TYR A 136 18.76 -21.85 -7.54
CA TYR A 136 17.85 -21.15 -6.63
C TYR A 136 17.83 -19.66 -6.94
N GLY A 137 16.78 -19.00 -6.53
CA GLY A 137 16.61 -17.57 -6.69
C GLY A 137 15.40 -17.07 -5.93
N TYR A 138 15.13 -15.79 -6.04
CA TYR A 138 14.02 -15.11 -5.36
C TYR A 138 12.86 -14.92 -6.31
N GLU A 139 11.64 -15.26 -5.85
CA GLU A 139 10.43 -14.95 -6.61
C GLU A 139 10.18 -13.44 -6.66
N THR A 140 9.72 -12.92 -7.79
CA THR A 140 9.56 -11.48 -8.04
C THR A 140 8.26 -11.11 -8.73
N GLU A 141 7.84 -11.83 -9.76
CA GLU A 141 6.52 -11.71 -10.38
C GLU A 141 5.88 -13.09 -10.49
N THR A 142 4.60 -13.20 -10.13
CA THR A 142 3.87 -14.47 -10.23
C THR A 142 2.46 -14.25 -10.76
N ILE A 143 1.98 -15.17 -11.62
CA ILE A 143 0.61 -15.22 -12.11
C ILE A 143 -0.02 -16.54 -11.62
N TYR A 144 -1.16 -16.41 -10.94
CA TYR A 144 -1.98 -17.54 -10.52
C TYR A 144 -3.34 -17.52 -11.22
N ASN A 145 -3.88 -18.68 -11.51
CA ASN A 145 -5.31 -18.89 -11.74
C ASN A 145 -5.93 -19.26 -10.40
N ALA A 146 -6.82 -18.44 -9.87
CA ALA A 146 -7.39 -18.61 -8.53
C ALA A 146 -8.89 -18.86 -8.57
N SER A 147 -9.36 -19.79 -7.75
CA SER A 147 -10.77 -20.01 -7.47
C SER A 147 -10.98 -20.57 -6.07
N TYR A 148 -12.19 -20.42 -5.50
CA TYR A 148 -12.51 -21.02 -4.19
C TYR A 148 -12.49 -22.55 -4.21
N GLU A 149 -12.76 -23.18 -5.37
CA GLU A 149 -12.83 -24.64 -5.49
C GLU A 149 -11.46 -25.29 -5.65
N GLN A 150 -10.55 -24.66 -6.41
CA GLN A 150 -9.26 -25.22 -6.81
C GLN A 150 -8.08 -24.58 -6.09
N GLY A 151 -8.31 -23.49 -5.35
CA GLY A 151 -7.23 -22.69 -4.76
C GLY A 151 -6.47 -21.90 -5.82
N PHE A 152 -5.15 -21.97 -5.78
CA PHE A 152 -4.23 -21.19 -6.62
C PHE A 152 -3.37 -22.12 -7.48
N ASP A 153 -3.52 -22.05 -8.80
CA ASP A 153 -2.65 -22.73 -9.77
C ASP A 153 -1.61 -21.74 -10.31
N GLU A 154 -0.30 -22.03 -10.07
CA GLU A 154 0.81 -21.21 -10.52
C GLU A 154 1.02 -21.38 -12.04
N LEU A 155 0.69 -20.36 -12.80
CA LEU A 155 0.84 -20.34 -14.27
C LEU A 155 2.20 -19.79 -14.73
N TYR A 156 2.72 -18.79 -14.02
CA TYR A 156 3.98 -18.13 -14.31
C TYR A 156 4.64 -17.65 -13.03
N LYS A 157 5.94 -17.81 -12.94
CA LYS A 157 6.77 -17.25 -11.88
C LYS A 157 8.12 -16.81 -12.41
N SER A 158 8.46 -15.57 -12.23
CA SER A 158 9.79 -15.02 -12.45
C SER A 158 10.62 -15.24 -11.19
N VAL A 159 11.80 -15.83 -11.34
CA VAL A 159 12.74 -16.13 -10.28
C VAL A 159 14.10 -15.55 -10.64
N ARG A 160 14.59 -14.63 -9.81
CA ARG A 160 15.88 -13.97 -10.04
C ARG A 160 16.99 -14.71 -9.32
N SER A 161 17.98 -15.10 -10.09
CA SER A 161 19.11 -15.93 -9.65
C SER A 161 20.42 -15.45 -10.26
N ASP A 162 21.53 -15.99 -9.78
CA ASP A 162 22.87 -15.74 -10.37
C ASP A 162 23.09 -16.49 -11.70
N GLU A 163 22.10 -17.20 -12.21
CA GLU A 163 22.19 -17.94 -13.46
C GLU A 163 22.24 -17.00 -14.66
N LYS A 164 23.39 -16.99 -15.36
CA LYS A 164 23.64 -16.15 -16.53
C LYS A 164 22.79 -16.51 -17.74
N TYR A 165 22.19 -17.69 -17.74
CA TYR A 165 21.33 -18.17 -18.81
C TYR A 165 19.90 -18.33 -18.30
N ARG A 166 18.96 -17.93 -19.15
CA ARG A 166 17.55 -18.14 -18.87
C ARG A 166 17.22 -19.62 -18.82
N VAL A 167 16.83 -20.11 -17.65
CA VAL A 167 16.39 -21.48 -17.42
C VAL A 167 14.89 -21.49 -17.24
N MET A 168 14.18 -22.35 -17.94
CA MET A 168 12.74 -22.47 -17.87
C MET A 168 12.34 -23.86 -17.37
N THR A 169 11.45 -23.89 -16.40
CA THR A 169 10.69 -25.09 -15.98
C THR A 169 9.23 -24.92 -16.43
N ARG A 170 8.31 -25.77 -15.97
CA ARG A 170 6.90 -25.74 -16.39
C ARG A 170 6.26 -24.35 -16.27
N SER A 171 6.41 -23.66 -15.12
CA SER A 171 5.81 -22.34 -14.84
C SER A 171 6.86 -21.29 -14.45
N ARG A 172 8.11 -21.68 -14.17
CA ARG A 172 9.12 -20.81 -13.57
C ARG A 172 10.24 -20.47 -14.54
N VAL A 173 10.63 -19.21 -14.52
CA VAL A 173 11.71 -18.67 -15.36
C VAL A 173 12.80 -18.15 -14.43
N PHE A 174 13.97 -18.75 -14.47
CA PHE A 174 15.16 -18.32 -13.74
C PHE A 174 16.06 -17.53 -14.68
N ASP A 175 16.48 -16.36 -14.29
CA ASP A 175 17.48 -15.55 -14.97
C ASP A 175 18.11 -14.51 -14.02
N ASP A 176 19.18 -13.83 -14.50
CA ASP A 176 19.95 -12.82 -13.77
C ASP A 176 19.49 -11.37 -14.04
N GLY A 177 18.34 -11.18 -14.71
CA GLY A 177 17.85 -9.85 -15.05
C GLY A 177 17.38 -9.02 -13.87
N VAL A 178 17.20 -7.73 -14.07
CA VAL A 178 16.53 -6.87 -13.10
C VAL A 178 15.02 -6.99 -13.26
N THR A 179 14.30 -6.94 -12.15
CA THR A 179 12.83 -6.98 -12.13
C THR A 179 12.21 -5.59 -12.15
N ILE A 180 10.89 -5.53 -12.33
CA ILE A 180 10.12 -4.28 -12.36
C ILE A 180 10.37 -3.48 -11.08
N THR A 181 10.18 -4.12 -9.93
CA THR A 181 10.32 -3.49 -8.62
C THR A 181 11.75 -3.13 -8.28
N LYS A 182 12.72 -4.00 -8.57
CA LYS A 182 14.14 -3.72 -8.29
C LYS A 182 14.71 -2.62 -9.18
N ALA A 183 14.28 -2.51 -10.43
CA ALA A 183 14.62 -1.37 -11.29
C ALA A 183 14.03 -0.06 -10.72
N TYR A 184 12.78 -0.11 -10.26
CA TYR A 184 12.10 1.03 -9.66
C TYR A 184 12.78 1.46 -8.33
N GLU A 185 13.15 0.51 -7.48
CA GLU A 185 13.92 0.75 -6.27
C GLU A 185 15.29 1.37 -6.56
N ALA A 186 16.02 0.84 -7.56
CA ALA A 186 17.34 1.36 -7.95
C ALA A 186 17.26 2.83 -8.38
N VAL A 187 16.24 3.21 -9.16
CA VAL A 187 15.99 4.61 -9.52
C VAL A 187 15.62 5.42 -8.29
N SER A 188 14.77 4.89 -7.40
CA SER A 188 14.40 5.60 -6.16
C SER A 188 15.61 5.88 -5.27
N GLN A 189 16.49 4.91 -5.09
CA GLN A 189 17.74 5.08 -4.33
C GLN A 189 18.69 6.07 -5.02
N TYR A 190 18.85 5.95 -6.35
CA TYR A 190 19.61 6.92 -7.14
C TYR A 190 19.07 8.33 -6.95
N LEU A 191 17.77 8.51 -6.90
CA LEU A 191 17.10 9.79 -6.61
C LEU A 191 17.26 10.26 -5.14
N GLY A 192 17.96 9.51 -4.29
CA GLY A 192 18.20 9.85 -2.87
C GLY A 192 17.05 9.50 -1.94
N PHE A 193 16.08 8.70 -2.40
CA PHE A 193 14.97 8.25 -1.57
C PHE A 193 15.31 6.94 -0.84
N GLY A 194 14.66 6.72 0.30
CA GLY A 194 14.85 5.49 1.06
C GLY A 194 14.34 4.24 0.33
N PHE A 195 14.82 3.09 0.76
CA PHE A 195 14.53 1.78 0.19
C PHE A 195 13.01 1.49 -0.02
N ILE A 196 12.15 1.95 0.90
CA ILE A 196 10.70 1.72 0.84
C ILE A 196 9.93 2.99 0.37
N GLU A 197 10.62 3.97 -0.21
CA GLU A 197 10.03 5.26 -0.55
C GLU A 197 9.74 5.43 -2.06
N ALA A 198 9.55 4.33 -2.79
CA ALA A 198 9.22 4.34 -4.23
C ALA A 198 8.06 5.27 -4.62
N GLY A 199 7.13 5.52 -3.70
CA GLY A 199 6.07 6.50 -3.87
C GLY A 199 6.53 7.95 -4.09
N LYS A 200 7.77 8.31 -3.69
CA LYS A 200 8.36 9.60 -3.99
C LYS A 200 8.77 9.69 -5.47
N THR A 201 9.40 8.64 -6.00
CA THR A 201 9.72 8.53 -7.43
C THR A 201 8.46 8.63 -8.30
N MET A 202 7.36 7.93 -7.91
CA MET A 202 6.07 8.04 -8.57
C MET A 202 5.53 9.49 -8.56
N GLY A 203 5.69 10.23 -7.45
CA GLY A 203 5.27 11.62 -7.33
C GLY A 203 6.16 12.60 -8.11
N LEU A 204 7.42 12.26 -8.36
CA LEU A 204 8.36 13.08 -9.16
C LEU A 204 8.18 12.85 -10.67
N ALA A 205 7.76 11.65 -11.08
CA ALA A 205 7.67 11.25 -12.48
C ALA A 205 6.89 12.23 -13.38
N PRO A 206 5.74 12.84 -12.96
CA PRO A 206 5.01 13.81 -13.78
C PRO A 206 5.75 15.12 -14.09
N TYR A 207 6.87 15.39 -13.43
CA TYR A 207 7.71 16.56 -13.72
C TYR A 207 8.79 16.29 -14.77
N GLY A 208 8.91 15.05 -15.26
CA GLY A 208 9.84 14.62 -16.30
C GLY A 208 9.14 14.35 -17.61
N GLU A 209 9.96 14.08 -18.64
CA GLU A 209 9.57 13.76 -20.01
C GLU A 209 10.48 12.69 -20.61
N GLU A 210 10.19 12.25 -21.82
CA GLU A 210 11.03 11.31 -22.57
C GLU A 210 12.40 11.95 -22.89
N ASP A 211 13.49 11.19 -22.67
CA ASP A 211 14.87 11.70 -22.77
C ASP A 211 15.80 10.64 -23.39
N ASP A 212 16.36 10.95 -24.55
CA ASP A 212 17.25 10.06 -25.30
C ASP A 212 18.55 9.71 -24.53
N ARG A 213 18.90 10.46 -23.49
CA ARG A 213 20.05 10.16 -22.62
C ARG A 213 19.79 8.95 -21.71
N ILE A 214 18.50 8.57 -21.55
CA ILE A 214 18.09 7.46 -20.70
C ILE A 214 17.95 6.21 -21.57
N PRO A 215 18.75 5.15 -21.33
CA PRO A 215 18.67 3.94 -22.11
C PRO A 215 17.36 3.18 -21.87
N GLN A 216 17.04 2.25 -22.77
CA GLN A 216 15.91 1.35 -22.55
C GLN A 216 16.08 0.57 -21.25
N ILE A 217 15.14 0.71 -20.31
CA ILE A 217 15.24 0.20 -18.94
C ILE A 217 15.16 -1.32 -18.89
N PHE A 218 14.16 -1.92 -19.55
CA PHE A 218 14.01 -3.37 -19.64
C PHE A 218 14.39 -3.84 -21.04
N LEU A 219 15.56 -4.47 -21.14
CA LEU A 219 16.08 -4.99 -22.40
C LEU A 219 15.65 -6.43 -22.60
N THR A 220 15.21 -6.73 -23.82
CA THR A 220 14.96 -8.10 -24.29
C THR A 220 16.24 -8.77 -24.79
N ASP A 221 17.26 -8.00 -25.17
CA ASP A 221 18.52 -8.47 -25.69
C ASP A 221 19.67 -8.27 -24.65
N ARG A 222 20.24 -9.40 -24.20
CA ARG A 222 21.34 -9.44 -23.22
C ARG A 222 22.70 -8.98 -23.78
N ALA A 223 22.81 -8.78 -25.10
CA ALA A 223 24.04 -8.28 -25.71
C ALA A 223 24.31 -6.81 -25.38
N ASN A 224 23.31 -6.06 -24.99
CA ASN A 224 23.43 -4.67 -24.58
C ASN A 224 23.76 -4.55 -23.09
N LYS A 225 24.52 -3.52 -22.72
CA LYS A 225 24.87 -3.24 -21.32
C LYS A 225 23.61 -2.95 -20.53
N ASN A 226 23.33 -3.77 -19.51
CA ASN A 226 22.22 -3.54 -18.61
C ASN A 226 22.39 -2.20 -17.88
N MET A 227 21.31 -1.43 -17.81
CA MET A 227 21.28 -0.18 -17.04
C MET A 227 21.45 -0.44 -15.53
N PHE A 228 21.08 -1.61 -15.06
CA PHE A 228 21.11 -1.96 -13.63
C PHE A 228 22.01 -3.14 -13.37
N ILE A 229 22.63 -3.12 -12.18
CA ILE A 229 23.38 -4.23 -11.59
C ILE A 229 22.52 -4.77 -10.45
N PRO A 230 21.92 -5.97 -10.58
CA PRO A 230 21.08 -6.53 -9.52
C PRO A 230 21.92 -7.07 -8.36
N HIS A 231 21.40 -6.92 -7.15
CA HIS A 231 21.94 -7.44 -5.89
C HIS A 231 20.80 -8.08 -5.08
N TYR A 232 20.33 -9.23 -5.50
CA TYR A 232 19.24 -9.92 -4.80
C TYR A 232 19.67 -10.52 -3.45
N PRO A 233 18.85 -10.40 -2.40
CA PRO A 233 17.52 -9.75 -2.34
C PRO A 233 17.60 -8.24 -2.10
N ALA A 234 18.78 -7.66 -1.89
CA ALA A 234 18.97 -6.31 -1.36
C ALA A 234 18.56 -5.18 -2.32
N GLY A 235 18.40 -5.44 -3.63
CA GLY A 235 18.02 -4.42 -4.58
C GLY A 235 18.75 -4.47 -5.90
N ALA A 236 18.90 -3.32 -6.54
CA ALA A 236 19.74 -3.12 -7.72
C ALA A 236 20.35 -1.71 -7.68
N LEU A 237 21.45 -1.52 -8.39
CA LEU A 237 22.12 -0.23 -8.54
C LEU A 237 22.15 0.18 -10.01
N ILE A 238 22.18 1.47 -10.28
CA ILE A 238 22.44 1.97 -11.64
C ILE A 238 23.89 1.69 -12.01
N ASN A 239 24.12 1.21 -13.22
CA ASN A 239 25.44 0.89 -13.73
C ASN A 239 26.15 2.15 -14.25
N GLU A 240 26.66 2.96 -13.35
CA GLU A 240 27.36 4.21 -13.66
C GLU A 240 28.63 4.02 -14.51
N SER A 241 29.22 2.82 -14.50
CA SER A 241 30.37 2.50 -15.35
C SER A 241 29.99 2.36 -16.81
N ALA A 242 28.78 1.84 -17.09
CA ALA A 242 28.24 1.74 -18.44
C ALA A 242 27.54 3.03 -18.90
N TYR A 243 27.00 3.79 -17.94
CA TYR A 243 26.20 4.99 -18.15
C TYR A 243 26.72 6.16 -17.32
N PRO A 244 27.86 6.80 -17.74
CA PRO A 244 28.53 7.84 -16.95
C PRO A 244 27.68 9.07 -16.67
N GLN A 245 26.61 9.33 -17.47
CA GLN A 245 25.69 10.43 -17.23
C GLN A 245 24.93 10.34 -15.89
N PHE A 246 24.90 9.14 -15.28
CA PHE A 246 24.31 8.93 -13.96
C PHE A 246 25.34 8.97 -12.83
N ARG A 247 26.65 9.19 -13.15
CA ARG A 247 27.66 9.34 -12.11
C ARG A 247 27.44 10.64 -11.35
N ARG A 248 27.43 10.55 -10.02
CA ARG A 248 27.33 11.70 -9.12
C ARG A 248 28.67 11.99 -8.47
N GLU A 249 29.07 13.26 -8.50
CA GLU A 249 30.34 13.73 -7.91
C GLU A 249 30.15 14.34 -6.52
N GLU A 250 28.92 14.73 -6.12
CA GLU A 250 28.63 15.42 -4.86
C GLU A 250 27.39 14.86 -4.15
N GLU A 251 27.32 15.08 -2.83
CA GLU A 251 26.10 14.85 -2.05
C GLU A 251 24.96 15.74 -2.57
N ARG A 252 23.77 15.18 -2.56
CA ARG A 252 22.60 15.81 -3.13
C ARG A 252 22.07 16.92 -2.23
N ASP A 253 21.80 18.08 -2.80
CA ASP A 253 20.82 19.01 -2.26
C ASP A 253 19.39 18.56 -2.65
N ASP A 254 18.34 19.17 -2.07
CA ASP A 254 16.94 18.82 -2.35
C ASP A 254 16.47 19.24 -3.77
N SER A 255 17.39 19.58 -4.68
CA SER A 255 17.10 19.92 -6.06
C SER A 255 17.15 18.68 -6.97
N PHE A 256 16.26 18.62 -7.95
CA PHE A 256 16.23 17.57 -8.97
C PHE A 256 16.55 18.18 -10.33
N SER A 257 17.60 17.66 -10.98
CA SER A 257 17.92 18.03 -12.36
C SER A 257 16.83 17.52 -13.31
N ASP A 258 16.82 18.02 -14.54
CA ASP A 258 15.89 17.49 -15.56
C ASP A 258 16.18 16.01 -15.87
N LEU A 259 17.45 15.58 -15.82
CA LEU A 259 17.79 14.15 -15.95
C LEU A 259 17.17 13.30 -14.83
N ASP A 260 17.15 13.80 -13.60
CA ASP A 260 16.51 13.09 -12.46
C ASP A 260 15.01 12.93 -12.65
N LYS A 261 14.32 14.01 -13.05
CA LYS A 261 12.87 13.99 -13.34
C LYS A 261 12.55 13.06 -14.52
N ASN A 262 13.36 13.15 -15.59
CA ASN A 262 13.20 12.32 -16.79
C ASN A 262 13.48 10.85 -16.49
N LEU A 263 14.42 10.55 -15.59
CA LEU A 263 14.65 9.18 -15.13
C LEU A 263 13.46 8.64 -14.31
N ALA A 264 12.87 9.46 -13.43
CA ALA A 264 11.65 9.10 -12.71
C ALA A 264 10.47 8.84 -13.68
N TYR A 265 10.31 9.68 -14.70
CA TYR A 265 9.32 9.48 -15.75
C TYR A 265 9.57 8.16 -16.52
N SER A 266 10.80 7.93 -16.94
CA SER A 266 11.18 6.77 -17.76
C SER A 266 10.97 5.45 -17.02
N ILE A 267 11.35 5.35 -15.72
CA ILE A 267 11.10 4.13 -14.94
C ILE A 267 9.61 3.89 -14.72
N GLN A 268 8.82 4.95 -14.48
CA GLN A 268 7.37 4.85 -14.34
C GLN A 268 6.76 4.27 -15.62
N LYS A 269 7.06 4.85 -16.77
CA LYS A 269 6.51 4.41 -18.08
C LYS A 269 7.01 3.01 -18.49
N ALA A 270 8.25 2.68 -18.20
CA ALA A 270 8.79 1.35 -18.48
C ALA A 270 8.11 0.29 -17.62
N SER A 271 7.91 0.56 -16.33
CA SER A 271 7.25 -0.36 -15.40
C SER A 271 5.78 -0.58 -15.75
N GLU A 272 5.04 0.48 -16.11
CA GLU A 272 3.66 0.39 -16.60
C GLU A 272 3.56 -0.59 -17.78
N ARG A 273 4.44 -0.44 -18.78
CA ARG A 273 4.47 -1.33 -19.97
C ARG A 273 4.75 -2.79 -19.61
N GLN A 274 5.68 -3.04 -18.66
CA GLN A 274 5.98 -4.41 -18.23
C GLN A 274 4.78 -5.08 -17.55
N VAL A 275 4.08 -4.35 -16.69
CA VAL A 275 2.91 -4.91 -15.98
C VAL A 275 1.74 -5.13 -16.95
N ILE A 276 1.53 -4.23 -17.91
CA ILE A 276 0.54 -4.43 -19.00
C ILE A 276 0.80 -5.76 -19.73
N GLN A 277 2.06 -6.05 -20.09
CA GLN A 277 2.42 -7.34 -20.70
C GLN A 277 2.14 -8.54 -19.80
N LEU A 278 2.39 -8.42 -18.47
CA LEU A 278 2.03 -9.49 -17.53
C LEU A 278 0.52 -9.71 -17.44
N ILE A 279 -0.28 -8.64 -17.50
CA ILE A 279 -1.75 -8.74 -17.53
C ILE A 279 -2.22 -9.42 -18.83
N GLU A 280 -1.64 -9.09 -19.99
CA GLU A 280 -1.92 -9.76 -21.26
C GLU A 280 -1.66 -11.27 -21.17
N ILE A 281 -0.49 -11.66 -20.63
CA ILE A 281 -0.13 -13.07 -20.41
C ILE A 281 -1.14 -13.74 -19.44
N ALA A 282 -1.57 -13.05 -18.39
CA ALA A 282 -2.53 -13.59 -17.44
C ALA A 282 -3.90 -13.84 -18.11
N ILE A 283 -4.38 -12.89 -18.90
CA ILE A 283 -5.64 -13.01 -19.67
C ILE A 283 -5.52 -14.15 -20.69
N GLU A 284 -4.44 -14.22 -21.47
CA GLU A 284 -4.20 -15.27 -22.47
C GLU A 284 -4.23 -16.67 -21.84
N ARG A 285 -3.55 -16.85 -20.69
CA ARG A 285 -3.43 -18.15 -20.03
C ARG A 285 -4.67 -18.61 -19.27
N THR A 286 -5.45 -17.67 -18.75
CA THR A 286 -6.63 -17.98 -17.92
C THR A 286 -7.95 -17.83 -18.65
N GLY A 287 -8.02 -16.99 -19.67
CA GLY A 287 -9.28 -16.55 -20.29
C GLY A 287 -10.16 -15.69 -19.39
N LEU A 288 -9.65 -15.28 -18.21
CA LEU A 288 -10.42 -14.54 -17.21
C LEU A 288 -10.30 -13.02 -17.42
N LYS A 289 -11.39 -12.33 -17.09
CA LYS A 289 -11.46 -10.86 -17.10
C LYS A 289 -11.45 -10.24 -15.69
N ASN A 290 -11.55 -11.05 -14.65
CA ASN A 290 -11.37 -10.61 -13.28
C ASN A 290 -9.88 -10.72 -12.94
N ILE A 291 -9.26 -9.58 -12.64
CA ILE A 291 -7.82 -9.45 -12.42
C ILE A 291 -7.60 -8.92 -11.01
N CYS A 292 -6.85 -9.65 -10.19
CA CYS A 292 -6.38 -9.19 -8.89
C CYS A 292 -4.90 -8.84 -8.97
N ILE A 293 -4.47 -7.76 -8.32
CA ILE A 293 -3.06 -7.34 -8.26
C ILE A 293 -2.67 -7.12 -6.80
N SER A 294 -1.54 -7.70 -6.38
CA SER A 294 -0.88 -7.52 -5.08
C SER A 294 0.64 -7.51 -5.23
N GLY A 295 1.38 -7.45 -4.11
CA GLY A 295 2.82 -7.16 -4.08
C GLY A 295 3.07 -5.66 -4.05
N GLY A 296 4.25 -5.24 -3.61
CA GLY A 296 4.56 -3.83 -3.35
C GLY A 296 4.28 -2.88 -4.52
N PHE A 297 4.44 -3.36 -5.77
CA PHE A 297 4.13 -2.57 -6.97
C PHE A 297 2.63 -2.27 -7.13
N GLY A 298 1.74 -3.06 -6.55
CA GLY A 298 0.29 -2.81 -6.53
C GLY A 298 -0.09 -1.44 -5.92
N LEU A 299 0.80 -0.84 -5.13
CA LEU A 299 0.61 0.52 -4.57
C LEU A 299 0.88 1.65 -5.58
N ASN A 300 1.33 1.33 -6.81
CA ASN A 300 1.53 2.31 -7.87
C ASN A 300 0.19 2.74 -8.50
N CYS A 301 -0.46 3.70 -7.86
CA CYS A 301 -1.80 4.16 -8.25
C CYS A 301 -1.84 4.81 -9.65
N VAL A 302 -0.71 5.30 -10.16
CA VAL A 302 -0.59 5.84 -11.53
C VAL A 302 -0.66 4.70 -12.54
N ALA A 303 0.13 3.64 -12.34
CA ALA A 303 0.10 2.45 -13.19
C ALA A 303 -1.27 1.75 -13.16
N ASN A 304 -1.88 1.64 -11.97
CA ASN A 304 -3.19 1.00 -11.80
C ASN A 304 -4.28 1.69 -12.64
N TYR A 305 -4.24 3.01 -12.78
CA TYR A 305 -5.19 3.74 -13.62
C TYR A 305 -4.96 3.52 -15.12
N GLU A 306 -3.71 3.32 -15.55
CA GLU A 306 -3.41 2.99 -16.94
C GLU A 306 -3.93 1.61 -17.34
N TYR A 307 -3.99 0.63 -16.43
CA TYR A 307 -4.56 -0.70 -16.73
C TYR A 307 -6.03 -0.62 -17.13
N LEU A 308 -6.82 0.27 -16.54
CA LEU A 308 -8.23 0.48 -16.90
C LEU A 308 -8.39 0.96 -18.34
N LYS A 309 -7.42 1.75 -18.85
CA LYS A 309 -7.41 2.21 -20.23
C LYS A 309 -7.09 1.09 -21.22
N HIS A 310 -6.09 0.27 -20.88
CA HIS A 310 -5.63 -0.81 -21.76
C HIS A 310 -6.60 -2.00 -21.78
N PHE A 311 -7.30 -2.25 -20.68
CA PHE A 311 -8.20 -3.41 -20.51
C PHE A 311 -9.60 -2.98 -20.06
N PRO A 312 -10.34 -2.22 -20.89
CA PRO A 312 -11.65 -1.67 -20.51
C PRO A 312 -12.73 -2.73 -20.24
N ASP A 313 -12.53 -3.96 -20.71
CA ASP A 313 -13.42 -5.10 -20.51
C ASP A 313 -13.07 -5.95 -19.28
N CYS A 314 -12.00 -5.59 -18.54
CA CYS A 314 -11.58 -6.31 -17.35
C CYS A 314 -12.07 -5.63 -16.07
N ASN A 315 -12.32 -6.45 -15.05
CA ASN A 315 -12.61 -5.99 -13.70
C ASN A 315 -11.34 -6.10 -12.86
N PHE A 316 -10.88 -4.99 -12.33
CA PHE A 316 -9.67 -4.96 -11.50
C PHE A 316 -10.01 -4.87 -10.02
N TYR A 317 -9.34 -5.70 -9.22
CA TYR A 317 -9.22 -5.53 -7.79
C TYR A 317 -7.73 -5.37 -7.44
N ILE A 318 -7.37 -4.17 -7.02
CA ILE A 318 -6.02 -3.90 -6.52
C ILE A 318 -6.07 -4.05 -4.99
N ASP A 319 -5.24 -4.94 -4.44
CA ASP A 319 -5.17 -5.15 -3.00
C ASP A 319 -4.81 -3.82 -2.31
N PRO A 320 -5.67 -3.28 -1.45
CA PRO A 320 -5.40 -2.01 -0.79
C PRO A 320 -4.25 -2.07 0.22
N ILE A 321 -3.87 -3.27 0.67
CA ILE A 321 -2.72 -3.54 1.53
C ILE A 321 -1.71 -4.40 0.76
N ALA A 322 -1.36 -3.98 -0.46
CA ALA A 322 -0.56 -4.75 -1.39
C ALA A 322 0.90 -4.98 -0.94
N HIS A 323 1.44 -4.19 0.01
CA HIS A 323 2.76 -4.44 0.60
C HIS A 323 2.75 -5.65 1.55
N ASP A 324 3.92 -6.06 2.04
CA ASP A 324 4.12 -7.25 2.87
C ASP A 324 3.19 -7.34 4.09
N GLY A 325 2.77 -6.21 4.66
CA GLY A 325 1.80 -6.21 5.75
C GLY A 325 0.50 -6.95 5.41
N GLY A 326 0.04 -6.91 4.16
CA GLY A 326 -1.16 -7.65 3.70
C GLY A 326 -1.00 -9.16 3.70
N THR A 327 0.23 -9.67 3.70
CA THR A 327 0.50 -11.12 3.73
C THR A 327 -0.02 -11.80 5.00
N ALA A 328 -0.13 -11.06 6.11
CA ALA A 328 -0.77 -11.56 7.34
C ALA A 328 -2.25 -11.92 7.10
N ILE A 329 -2.99 -11.08 6.35
CA ILE A 329 -4.38 -11.36 5.98
C ILE A 329 -4.44 -12.57 5.06
N GLY A 330 -3.58 -12.60 4.03
CA GLY A 330 -3.52 -13.70 3.07
C GLY A 330 -3.18 -15.03 3.72
N ALA A 331 -2.23 -15.06 4.64
CA ALA A 331 -1.84 -16.26 5.39
C ALA A 331 -3.02 -16.83 6.20
N ALA A 332 -3.73 -15.97 6.95
CA ALA A 332 -4.89 -16.39 7.71
C ALA A 332 -6.03 -16.91 6.81
N LYS A 333 -6.30 -16.22 5.69
CA LYS A 333 -7.33 -16.64 4.70
C LYS A 333 -6.97 -17.96 4.01
N LEU A 334 -5.70 -18.18 3.65
CA LEU A 334 -5.23 -19.46 3.07
C LEU A 334 -5.56 -20.64 3.98
N ILE A 335 -5.28 -20.52 5.26
CA ILE A 335 -5.58 -21.59 6.22
C ILE A 335 -7.08 -21.75 6.44
N TYR A 336 -7.82 -20.66 6.55
CA TYR A 336 -9.27 -20.73 6.70
C TYR A 336 -9.94 -21.47 5.55
N TYR A 337 -9.67 -21.09 4.30
CA TYR A 337 -10.27 -21.73 3.12
C TYR A 337 -9.66 -23.11 2.84
N GLY A 338 -8.37 -23.31 3.10
CA GLY A 338 -7.70 -24.61 2.99
C GLY A 338 -8.28 -25.66 3.95
N ASN A 339 -8.80 -25.24 5.10
CA ASN A 339 -9.49 -26.10 6.07
C ASN A 339 -11.01 -26.24 5.77
N GLY A 340 -11.48 -25.84 4.61
CA GLY A 340 -12.88 -25.96 4.19
C GLY A 340 -13.80 -24.85 4.70
N GLY A 341 -13.24 -23.69 5.01
CA GLY A 341 -14.02 -22.50 5.38
C GLY A 341 -15.03 -22.11 4.28
N ALA A 342 -16.29 -21.96 4.64
CA ALA A 342 -17.39 -21.74 3.70
C ALA A 342 -17.79 -20.26 3.53
N ASN A 343 -17.46 -19.40 4.50
CA ASN A 343 -17.86 -17.99 4.47
C ASN A 343 -16.97 -17.20 3.53
N LYS A 344 -17.50 -16.83 2.37
CA LYS A 344 -16.83 -15.91 1.45
C LYS A 344 -16.97 -14.48 1.97
N CYS A 345 -15.88 -13.87 2.41
CA CYS A 345 -15.85 -12.52 2.93
C CYS A 345 -14.90 -11.67 2.11
N SER A 346 -15.44 -10.77 1.28
CA SER A 346 -14.67 -9.72 0.61
C SER A 346 -14.17 -8.65 1.59
N THR A 347 -13.25 -7.82 1.13
CA THR A 347 -12.80 -6.65 1.90
C THR A 347 -13.72 -5.48 1.63
N ASP A 348 -14.67 -5.23 2.52
CA ASP A 348 -15.71 -4.17 2.41
C ASP A 348 -15.30 -2.89 3.15
N THR A 349 -14.28 -2.96 3.99
CA THR A 349 -13.71 -1.83 4.72
C THR A 349 -12.23 -2.06 4.99
N LEU A 350 -11.53 -1.04 5.43
CA LEU A 350 -10.18 -1.14 5.97
C LEU A 350 -10.07 -0.66 7.44
N TYR A 351 -11.17 -0.32 8.07
CA TYR A 351 -11.20 0.20 9.45
C TYR A 351 -11.10 -0.94 10.47
N TYR A 352 -9.95 -1.62 10.48
CA TYR A 352 -9.70 -2.82 11.30
C TYR A 352 -8.69 -2.60 12.43
N GLY A 353 -8.23 -1.36 12.66
CA GLY A 353 -7.28 -1.02 13.71
C GLY A 353 -7.76 -1.38 15.13
N THR A 354 -7.08 -0.92 16.14
CA THR A 354 -7.41 -1.22 17.53
C THR A 354 -8.73 -0.57 17.97
N LYS A 355 -9.37 -1.11 18.99
CA LYS A 355 -10.53 -0.48 19.62
C LYS A 355 -10.10 0.81 20.31
N VAL A 356 -10.85 1.87 20.09
CA VAL A 356 -10.50 3.20 20.62
C VAL A 356 -10.92 3.33 22.07
N ASN A 357 -10.02 3.87 22.90
CA ASN A 357 -10.34 4.40 24.22
C ASN A 357 -10.51 5.91 24.10
N TYR A 358 -11.71 6.41 24.42
CA TYR A 358 -12.04 7.84 24.42
C TYR A 358 -11.93 8.50 25.79
N GLU A 359 -11.57 7.78 26.84
CA GLU A 359 -11.45 8.28 28.21
C GLU A 359 -10.10 8.96 28.43
N ILE A 360 -9.87 10.10 27.75
CA ILE A 360 -8.62 10.85 27.88
C ILE A 360 -8.91 12.28 28.33
N LYS A 361 -8.14 12.71 29.32
CA LYS A 361 -8.08 14.11 29.76
C LYS A 361 -6.74 14.69 29.35
N ASN A 362 -6.77 15.78 28.61
CA ASN A 362 -5.58 16.55 28.27
C ASN A 362 -5.87 18.05 28.52
N ASP A 363 -5.28 18.59 29.56
CA ASP A 363 -5.49 19.97 29.98
C ASP A 363 -4.82 21.01 29.05
N ASN A 364 -4.03 20.56 28.08
CA ASN A 364 -3.38 21.42 27.08
C ASN A 364 -4.33 21.84 25.94
N PHE A 365 -5.56 21.31 25.94
CA PHE A 365 -6.55 21.60 24.92
C PHE A 365 -7.81 22.24 25.52
N GLU A 366 -8.37 23.19 24.79
CA GLU A 366 -9.75 23.63 24.95
C GLU A 366 -10.66 22.65 24.24
N VAL A 367 -11.82 22.35 24.86
CA VAL A 367 -12.76 21.33 24.35
C VAL A 367 -14.13 21.96 24.18
N GLU A 368 -14.66 21.85 22.96
CA GLU A 368 -15.99 22.34 22.61
C GLU A 368 -16.85 21.23 22.06
N ASP A 369 -18.16 21.28 22.36
CA ASP A 369 -19.15 20.44 21.68
C ASP A 369 -19.45 21.07 20.32
N VAL A 370 -19.32 20.29 19.25
CA VAL A 370 -19.46 20.79 17.88
C VAL A 370 -20.26 19.85 17.00
N GLU A 371 -20.96 20.44 16.04
CA GLU A 371 -21.59 19.71 14.93
C GLU A 371 -20.64 19.67 13.72
N PRO A 372 -20.82 18.71 12.79
CA PRO A 372 -20.01 18.62 11.57
C PRO A 372 -19.98 19.90 10.73
N GLU A 373 -21.04 20.73 10.80
CA GLU A 373 -21.13 22.04 10.13
C GLU A 373 -20.05 23.02 10.60
N THR A 374 -19.72 23.03 11.88
CA THR A 374 -18.66 23.87 12.45
C THR A 374 -17.31 23.46 11.91
N ILE A 375 -17.05 22.14 11.83
CA ILE A 375 -15.82 21.60 11.28
C ILE A 375 -15.70 21.90 9.78
N ALA A 376 -16.79 21.73 9.03
CA ALA A 376 -16.85 22.08 7.62
C ALA A 376 -16.58 23.58 7.39
N GLN A 377 -17.00 24.46 8.31
CA GLN A 377 -16.70 25.89 8.25
C GLN A 377 -15.21 26.15 8.52
N LEU A 378 -14.63 25.55 9.56
CA LEU A 378 -13.20 25.67 9.85
C LEU A 378 -12.34 25.28 8.65
N ILE A 379 -12.68 24.17 7.98
CA ILE A 379 -11.97 23.73 6.77
C ILE A 379 -12.18 24.74 5.63
N ALA A 380 -13.40 25.21 5.40
CA ALA A 380 -13.71 26.20 4.36
C ALA A 380 -13.02 27.55 4.59
N ASP A 381 -12.70 27.87 5.83
CA ASP A 381 -11.91 29.05 6.26
C ASP A 381 -10.39 28.77 6.20
N ARG A 382 -9.97 27.70 5.52
CA ARG A 382 -8.57 27.30 5.30
C ARG A 382 -7.80 26.94 6.59
N ASN A 383 -8.48 26.35 7.56
CA ASN A 383 -7.82 25.74 8.71
C ASN A 383 -7.54 24.28 8.45
N ILE A 384 -6.39 23.80 8.91
CA ILE A 384 -6.09 22.37 8.96
C ILE A 384 -6.85 21.75 10.14
N VAL A 385 -7.64 20.71 9.88
CA VAL A 385 -8.34 19.93 10.91
C VAL A 385 -7.87 18.49 10.87
N CYS A 386 -7.37 17.99 11.99
CA CYS A 386 -7.08 16.58 12.18
C CYS A 386 -8.37 15.84 12.55
N MET A 387 -8.65 14.72 11.89
CA MET A 387 -9.78 13.86 12.19
C MET A 387 -9.31 12.56 12.82
N PHE A 388 -9.89 12.23 13.97
CA PHE A 388 -9.69 10.97 14.66
C PHE A 388 -11.06 10.32 14.86
N ASN A 389 -11.33 9.27 14.11
CA ASN A 389 -12.65 8.64 13.98
C ASN A 389 -12.52 7.13 14.20
N GLU A 390 -13.37 6.52 15.01
CA GLU A 390 -13.46 5.06 15.22
C GLU A 390 -12.11 4.31 15.17
N ARG A 391 -12.11 3.07 14.68
CA ARG A 391 -10.90 2.27 14.47
C ARG A 391 -10.09 2.81 13.29
N SER A 392 -8.76 2.75 13.39
CA SER A 392 -7.87 3.19 12.30
C SER A 392 -8.02 2.33 11.05
N GLU A 393 -7.70 2.90 9.92
CA GLU A 393 -7.58 2.20 8.66
C GLU A 393 -6.29 1.36 8.59
N GLY A 394 -6.37 0.15 8.04
CA GLY A 394 -5.24 -0.69 7.69
C GLY A 394 -4.59 -0.24 6.37
N GLY A 395 -3.30 -0.52 6.24
CA GLY A 395 -2.53 -0.22 5.02
C GLY A 395 -1.97 1.20 4.97
N PRO A 396 -1.35 1.58 3.83
CA PRO A 396 -0.50 2.77 3.74
C PRO A 396 -1.28 4.07 3.47
N ARG A 397 -2.61 4.03 3.40
CA ARG A 397 -3.44 5.18 3.03
C ARG A 397 -4.30 5.64 4.20
N ALA A 398 -4.39 6.96 4.42
CA ALA A 398 -5.37 7.54 5.32
C ALA A 398 -6.71 7.70 4.60
N LEU A 399 -7.77 7.14 5.18
CA LEU A 399 -9.08 7.02 4.56
C LEU A 399 -10.20 7.70 5.37
N GLY A 400 -9.83 8.68 6.19
CA GLY A 400 -10.77 9.51 6.94
C GLY A 400 -10.78 9.25 8.45
N ASN A 401 -10.27 8.10 8.93
CA ASN A 401 -10.27 7.83 10.37
C ASN A 401 -9.02 8.37 11.07
N ARG A 402 -7.91 8.48 10.35
CA ARG A 402 -6.65 9.09 10.84
C ARG A 402 -6.13 10.05 9.79
N SER A 403 -6.85 11.15 9.60
CA SER A 403 -6.64 12.07 8.47
C SER A 403 -6.38 13.50 8.93
N ILE A 404 -5.55 14.18 8.17
CA ILE A 404 -5.42 15.63 8.18
C ILE A 404 -6.23 16.14 6.99
N LEU A 405 -7.20 17.01 7.26
CA LEU A 405 -8.15 17.55 6.30
C LEU A 405 -7.88 19.04 6.06
N TYR A 406 -8.11 19.47 4.82
CA TYR A 406 -7.94 20.85 4.41
C TYR A 406 -8.88 21.22 3.26
N ASP A 407 -8.94 22.49 2.90
CA ASP A 407 -9.72 22.99 1.78
C ASP A 407 -9.01 22.71 0.43
N PRO A 408 -9.55 21.86 -0.46
CA PRO A 408 -8.93 21.54 -1.74
C PRO A 408 -8.93 22.73 -2.73
N ARG A 409 -9.73 23.79 -2.48
CA ARG A 409 -9.88 24.97 -3.33
C ARG A 409 -8.75 25.98 -3.18
N ASP A 410 -7.91 25.84 -2.14
CA ASP A 410 -6.81 26.78 -1.91
C ASP A 410 -5.64 26.51 -2.89
N PRO A 411 -5.31 27.43 -3.81
CA PRO A 411 -4.21 27.23 -4.74
C PRO A 411 -2.83 27.13 -4.07
N ASN A 412 -2.67 27.69 -2.86
CA ASN A 412 -1.43 27.62 -2.08
C ASN A 412 -1.44 26.47 -1.06
N GLY A 413 -2.54 25.72 -0.95
CA GLY A 413 -2.74 24.73 0.08
C GLY A 413 -1.75 23.57 0.01
N LYS A 414 -1.32 23.15 -1.18
CA LYS A 414 -0.29 22.11 -1.36
C LYS A 414 1.02 22.50 -0.66
N ASP A 415 1.53 23.69 -0.92
CA ASP A 415 2.80 24.17 -0.36
C ASP A 415 2.67 24.41 1.15
N PHE A 416 1.53 24.97 1.57
CA PHE A 416 1.23 25.19 2.98
C PHE A 416 1.23 23.88 3.77
N VAL A 417 0.49 22.86 3.34
CA VAL A 417 0.41 21.58 4.06
C VAL A 417 1.71 20.79 3.96
N ASN A 418 2.44 20.84 2.81
CA ASN A 418 3.77 20.23 2.71
C ASN A 418 4.75 20.84 3.72
N LYS A 419 4.72 22.15 3.91
CA LYS A 419 5.54 22.83 4.92
C LYS A 419 5.20 22.39 6.34
N VAL A 420 3.91 22.33 6.69
CA VAL A 420 3.46 21.87 8.01
C VAL A 420 3.86 20.42 8.28
N LYS A 421 3.84 19.57 7.24
CA LYS A 421 4.23 18.17 7.33
C LYS A 421 5.73 17.90 7.15
N GLY A 422 6.54 18.89 6.81
CA GLY A 422 7.96 18.70 6.51
C GLY A 422 8.20 17.75 5.31
N ARG A 423 7.40 17.89 4.23
CA ARG A 423 7.45 17.01 3.04
C ARG A 423 8.04 17.71 1.83
N GLU A 424 8.54 16.93 0.90
CA GLU A 424 9.12 17.39 -0.35
C GLU A 424 8.05 18.09 -1.23
N TRP A 425 8.43 19.17 -1.89
CA TRP A 425 7.54 20.07 -2.66
C TRP A 425 6.77 19.38 -3.81
N PHE A 426 7.36 18.36 -4.44
CA PHE A 426 6.77 17.66 -5.60
C PHE A 426 5.68 16.67 -5.20
N ARG A 427 5.60 16.27 -3.93
CA ARG A 427 4.65 15.24 -3.49
C ARG A 427 3.20 15.72 -3.63
N PRO A 428 2.35 14.96 -4.35
CA PRO A 428 0.94 15.27 -4.45
C PRO A 428 0.21 14.92 -3.15
N PHE A 429 -0.97 15.49 -3.01
CA PHE A 429 -1.93 15.11 -1.99
C PHE A 429 -3.11 14.36 -2.60
N ALA A 430 -3.93 13.78 -1.74
CA ALA A 430 -5.12 13.03 -2.11
C ALA A 430 -6.38 13.81 -1.74
N GLY A 431 -7.50 13.42 -2.30
CA GLY A 431 -8.81 13.89 -1.90
C GLY A 431 -9.71 12.75 -1.44
N SER A 432 -10.75 13.10 -0.68
CA SER A 432 -11.86 12.20 -0.36
C SER A 432 -13.16 12.88 -0.74
N MET A 433 -14.04 12.17 -1.44
CA MET A 433 -15.25 12.73 -2.04
C MET A 433 -16.48 11.91 -1.77
N LEU A 434 -17.64 12.53 -1.89
CA LEU A 434 -18.91 11.82 -1.92
C LEU A 434 -18.99 10.94 -3.17
N VAL A 435 -19.30 9.65 -3.01
CA VAL A 435 -19.31 8.67 -4.11
C VAL A 435 -20.30 9.04 -5.22
N GLU A 436 -21.41 9.70 -4.88
CA GLU A 436 -22.47 10.10 -5.80
C GLU A 436 -22.02 11.11 -6.86
N HIS A 437 -20.93 11.84 -6.60
CA HIS A 437 -20.41 12.85 -7.50
C HIS A 437 -19.15 12.40 -8.26
N PHE A 438 -18.78 11.10 -8.21
CA PHE A 438 -17.50 10.63 -8.72
C PHE A 438 -17.31 10.88 -10.22
N ASP A 439 -18.29 10.55 -11.04
CA ASP A 439 -18.26 10.73 -12.51
C ASP A 439 -18.49 12.19 -12.96
N GLU A 440 -18.95 13.06 -12.08
CA GLU A 440 -19.05 14.50 -12.37
C GLU A 440 -17.69 15.22 -12.30
N TRP A 441 -16.69 14.62 -11.64
CA TRP A 441 -15.39 15.23 -11.35
C TRP A 441 -14.21 14.52 -11.98
N PHE A 442 -14.35 13.23 -12.32
CA PHE A 442 -13.24 12.38 -12.73
C PHE A 442 -13.55 11.54 -13.96
N GLU A 443 -12.51 11.29 -14.78
CA GLU A 443 -12.56 10.32 -15.88
C GLU A 443 -12.45 8.90 -15.29
N THR A 444 -13.57 8.30 -14.92
CA THR A 444 -13.60 7.07 -14.08
C THR A 444 -13.16 5.80 -14.81
N ARG A 445 -13.14 5.79 -16.15
CA ARG A 445 -12.81 4.62 -17.00
C ARG A 445 -13.57 3.34 -16.58
N GLY A 446 -14.85 3.51 -16.19
CA GLY A 446 -15.73 2.42 -15.78
C GLY A 446 -15.72 2.07 -14.29
N LEU A 447 -14.83 2.65 -13.49
CA LEU A 447 -14.90 2.54 -12.04
C LEU A 447 -16.22 3.12 -11.51
N LYS A 448 -16.85 2.40 -10.60
CA LYS A 448 -18.04 2.88 -9.88
C LYS A 448 -17.68 3.62 -8.60
N GLU A 449 -16.58 3.21 -7.98
CA GLU A 449 -16.03 3.75 -6.75
C GLU A 449 -14.52 3.46 -6.63
N THR A 450 -13.84 4.19 -5.78
CA THR A 450 -12.43 3.97 -5.42
C THR A 450 -12.22 4.22 -3.93
N PRO A 451 -12.72 3.33 -3.05
CA PRO A 451 -12.76 3.58 -1.60
C PRO A 451 -11.39 3.56 -0.93
N TYR A 452 -10.36 3.03 -1.60
CA TYR A 452 -9.04 2.75 -1.00
C TYR A 452 -7.87 3.52 -1.61
N MET A 453 -8.13 4.55 -2.45
CA MET A 453 -7.08 5.38 -3.08
C MET A 453 -6.07 4.59 -3.93
N MET A 454 -6.52 3.54 -4.64
CA MET A 454 -5.63 2.69 -5.44
C MET A 454 -5.42 3.19 -6.87
N TYR A 455 -6.00 4.33 -7.25
CA TYR A 455 -5.91 4.92 -8.58
C TYR A 455 -5.62 6.43 -8.50
N ALA A 456 -4.72 6.91 -9.36
CA ALA A 456 -4.53 8.33 -9.65
C ALA A 456 -5.31 8.67 -10.91
N ILE A 457 -6.48 9.27 -10.74
CA ILE A 457 -7.50 9.42 -11.77
C ILE A 457 -7.46 10.82 -12.37
N ASN A 458 -7.66 10.95 -13.68
CA ASN A 458 -7.73 12.24 -14.36
C ASN A 458 -8.90 13.07 -13.81
N VAL A 459 -8.59 14.27 -13.34
CA VAL A 459 -9.59 15.29 -13.02
C VAL A 459 -10.13 15.86 -14.34
N LEU A 460 -11.46 15.97 -14.47
CA LEU A 460 -12.07 16.60 -15.65
C LEU A 460 -11.55 18.04 -15.80
N GLU A 461 -11.28 18.47 -17.02
CA GLU A 461 -10.56 19.72 -17.28
C GLU A 461 -11.22 20.95 -16.66
N ASP A 462 -12.56 21.03 -16.73
CA ASP A 462 -13.38 22.10 -16.13
C ASP A 462 -13.42 22.07 -14.60
N LYS A 463 -12.91 21.02 -13.96
CA LYS A 463 -12.89 20.84 -12.49
C LYS A 463 -11.50 21.11 -11.87
N ARG A 464 -10.43 21.09 -12.66
CA ARG A 464 -9.04 21.20 -12.15
C ARG A 464 -8.81 22.46 -11.34
N GLU A 465 -9.30 23.60 -11.83
CA GLU A 465 -9.17 24.91 -11.15
C GLU A 465 -10.01 25.01 -9.86
N LEU A 466 -11.01 24.13 -9.68
CA LEU A 466 -11.83 24.11 -8.48
C LEU A 466 -11.17 23.38 -7.31
N ILE A 467 -10.20 22.49 -7.58
CA ILE A 467 -9.48 21.68 -6.58
C ILE A 467 -7.95 21.69 -6.81
N PRO A 468 -7.33 22.89 -6.96
CA PRO A 468 -5.92 23.02 -7.34
C PRO A 468 -4.97 22.39 -6.31
N CYS A 469 -5.35 22.35 -5.04
CA CYS A 469 -4.52 21.82 -3.95
C CYS A 469 -4.24 20.31 -4.09
N ILE A 470 -5.13 19.55 -4.73
CA ILE A 470 -5.05 18.10 -4.87
C ILE A 470 -4.92 17.63 -6.33
N THR A 471 -5.05 18.53 -7.30
CA THR A 471 -4.76 18.25 -8.71
C THR A 471 -3.26 18.28 -8.93
N HIS A 472 -2.68 17.15 -9.36
CA HIS A 472 -1.26 17.08 -9.64
C HIS A 472 -0.93 17.74 -10.98
N VAL A 473 0.37 17.96 -11.28
CA VAL A 473 0.83 18.70 -12.48
C VAL A 473 0.43 18.04 -13.80
N ASP A 474 0.20 16.73 -13.80
CA ASP A 474 -0.31 15.96 -14.95
C ASP A 474 -1.86 15.96 -15.05
N GLY A 475 -2.55 16.66 -14.18
CA GLY A 475 -4.01 16.72 -14.13
C GLY A 475 -4.66 15.54 -13.41
N THR A 476 -3.90 14.66 -12.79
CA THR A 476 -4.44 13.54 -12.00
C THR A 476 -4.67 13.90 -10.53
N CYS A 477 -5.50 13.12 -9.86
CA CYS A 477 -5.67 13.14 -8.42
C CYS A 477 -5.85 11.72 -7.89
N ARG A 478 -5.18 11.39 -6.80
CA ARG A 478 -5.48 10.16 -6.06
C ARG A 478 -6.67 10.40 -5.15
N ILE A 479 -7.82 9.86 -5.53
CA ILE A 479 -9.10 10.13 -4.88
C ILE A 479 -9.64 8.91 -4.14
N GLN A 480 -10.25 9.15 -2.99
CA GLN A 480 -11.09 8.20 -2.26
C GLN A 480 -12.55 8.56 -2.50
N THR A 481 -13.38 7.62 -2.91
CA THR A 481 -14.84 7.76 -2.81
C THR A 481 -15.30 7.30 -1.44
N VAL A 482 -16.18 8.06 -0.82
CA VAL A 482 -16.74 7.79 0.51
C VAL A 482 -18.24 7.63 0.39
N SER A 483 -18.74 6.45 0.73
CA SER A 483 -20.18 6.21 0.87
C SER A 483 -20.60 6.29 2.35
N ARG A 484 -21.86 6.64 2.58
CA ARG A 484 -22.40 6.74 3.94
C ARG A 484 -22.34 5.41 4.71
N ASN A 485 -22.44 4.29 3.98
CA ASN A 485 -22.39 2.96 4.57
C ASN A 485 -20.98 2.55 5.00
N GLN A 486 -19.94 3.03 4.28
CA GLN A 486 -18.55 2.74 4.60
C GLN A 486 -18.05 3.57 5.77
N ASN A 487 -18.35 4.88 5.80
CA ASN A 487 -17.90 5.79 6.84
C ASN A 487 -18.89 6.97 7.00
N LYS A 488 -19.85 6.78 7.88
CA LYS A 488 -20.93 7.75 8.07
C LYS A 488 -20.43 9.12 8.54
N ASN A 489 -19.55 9.15 9.53
CA ASN A 489 -19.07 10.40 10.13
C ASN A 489 -18.26 11.22 9.12
N TYR A 490 -17.41 10.55 8.35
CA TYR A 490 -16.62 11.22 7.31
C TYR A 490 -17.47 11.66 6.13
N TYR A 491 -18.42 10.82 5.70
CA TYR A 491 -19.40 11.18 4.68
C TYR A 491 -20.19 12.43 5.08
N ASP A 492 -20.75 12.46 6.31
CA ASP A 492 -21.53 13.59 6.82
C ASP A 492 -20.69 14.89 6.83
N LEU A 493 -19.42 14.82 7.22
CA LEU A 493 -18.52 15.98 7.17
C LEU A 493 -18.30 16.48 5.73
N ILE A 494 -18.02 15.59 4.77
CA ILE A 494 -17.84 15.97 3.36
C ILE A 494 -19.15 16.57 2.81
N GLU A 495 -20.31 15.99 3.16
CA GLU A 495 -21.61 16.50 2.75
C GLU A 495 -21.87 17.94 3.27
N LYS A 496 -21.48 18.23 4.52
CA LYS A 496 -21.59 19.58 5.09
C LYS A 496 -20.66 20.57 4.40
N PHE A 497 -19.45 20.15 4.08
CA PHE A 497 -18.51 20.96 3.30
C PHE A 497 -19.05 21.23 1.88
N TYR A 498 -19.58 20.21 1.22
CA TYR A 498 -20.22 20.34 -0.10
C TYR A 498 -21.37 21.36 -0.09
N LYS A 499 -22.28 21.28 0.88
CA LYS A 499 -23.39 22.21 1.03
C LYS A 499 -22.96 23.68 1.19
N LYS A 500 -21.78 23.90 1.76
CA LYS A 500 -21.20 25.25 1.94
C LYS A 500 -20.48 25.76 0.70
N THR A 501 -19.77 24.89 0.00
CA THR A 501 -18.74 25.30 -0.98
C THR A 501 -19.10 24.95 -2.41
N GLY A 502 -20.03 24.02 -2.62
CA GLY A 502 -20.31 23.43 -3.93
C GLY A 502 -19.26 22.40 -4.40
N VAL A 503 -18.25 22.09 -3.58
CA VAL A 503 -17.21 21.11 -3.88
C VAL A 503 -17.39 19.86 -3.02
N PRO A 504 -17.73 18.68 -3.59
CA PRO A 504 -18.01 17.45 -2.84
C PRO A 504 -16.75 16.70 -2.42
N ILE A 505 -15.64 17.39 -2.23
CA ILE A 505 -14.30 16.84 -2.02
C ILE A 505 -13.61 17.57 -0.88
N LEU A 506 -12.97 16.82 0.03
CA LEU A 506 -12.00 17.35 0.99
C LEU A 506 -10.59 16.91 0.58
N PHE A 507 -9.60 17.79 0.79
CA PHE A 507 -8.21 17.39 0.83
C PHE A 507 -7.99 16.39 1.98
N ASN A 508 -7.27 15.30 1.71
CA ASN A 508 -6.98 14.27 2.69
C ASN A 508 -5.50 13.84 2.63
N THR A 509 -4.85 13.86 3.79
CA THR A 509 -3.52 13.27 3.98
C THR A 509 -3.44 12.57 5.33
N SER A 510 -2.45 11.68 5.49
CA SER A 510 -2.26 10.88 6.70
C SER A 510 -2.02 11.74 7.94
N PHE A 511 -2.68 11.39 9.04
CA PHE A 511 -2.44 12.03 10.33
C PHE A 511 -1.22 11.43 11.01
N ASN A 512 -0.07 11.98 10.65
CA ASN A 512 1.25 11.76 11.23
C ASN A 512 2.16 12.93 10.91
N LEU A 513 3.23 13.09 11.67
CA LEU A 513 4.33 14.02 11.35
C LEU A 513 5.37 13.33 10.45
N ALA A 514 6.33 14.11 9.94
CA ALA A 514 7.42 13.56 9.14
C ALA A 514 8.21 12.50 9.94
N GLY A 515 8.40 11.32 9.34
CA GLY A 515 9.11 10.22 9.99
C GLY A 515 8.27 9.36 10.95
N ASP A 516 7.10 9.84 11.39
CA ASP A 516 6.23 9.09 12.29
C ASP A 516 5.29 8.12 11.52
N PRO A 517 4.88 6.99 12.13
CA PRO A 517 3.74 6.21 11.69
C PRO A 517 2.43 6.99 11.84
N LEU A 518 1.38 6.54 11.15
CA LEU A 518 0.02 7.03 11.36
C LEU A 518 -0.36 6.91 12.85
N VAL A 519 -1.06 7.89 13.40
CA VAL A 519 -1.54 7.83 14.80
C VAL A 519 -2.52 6.66 14.96
N GLU A 520 -2.43 5.93 16.06
CA GLU A 520 -3.34 4.82 16.37
C GLU A 520 -4.30 5.20 17.49
N THR A 521 -3.77 5.75 18.58
CA THR A 521 -4.52 6.10 19.78
C THR A 521 -4.83 7.60 19.81
N LEU A 522 -5.74 7.99 20.70
CA LEU A 522 -6.05 9.41 20.92
C LEU A 522 -4.88 10.15 21.59
N GLU A 523 -4.10 9.42 22.41
CA GLU A 523 -2.83 9.94 22.97
C GLU A 523 -1.83 10.28 21.86
N ASP A 524 -1.65 9.40 20.87
CA ASP A 524 -0.78 9.67 19.73
C ASP A 524 -1.25 10.92 18.95
N ALA A 525 -2.58 11.11 18.85
CA ALA A 525 -3.15 12.28 18.17
C ALA A 525 -2.83 13.56 18.94
N PHE A 526 -2.99 13.59 20.24
CA PHE A 526 -2.62 14.74 21.08
C PHE A 526 -1.13 15.03 21.01
N ASP A 527 -0.27 13.99 21.14
CA ASP A 527 1.18 14.13 21.04
C ASP A 527 1.59 14.74 19.68
N ALA A 528 0.96 14.31 18.59
CA ALA A 528 1.23 14.87 17.26
C ALA A 528 0.84 16.35 17.16
N LEU A 529 -0.27 16.78 17.77
CA LEU A 529 -0.63 18.20 17.81
C LEU A 529 0.34 19.01 18.67
N GLU A 530 0.71 18.50 19.86
CA GLU A 530 1.61 19.18 20.78
C GLU A 530 2.99 19.43 20.16
N ARG A 531 3.51 18.47 19.39
CA ARG A 531 4.82 18.54 18.71
C ARG A 531 4.82 19.32 17.37
N SER A 532 3.67 19.85 16.92
CA SER A 532 3.54 20.48 15.61
C SER A 532 2.77 21.80 15.65
N GLU A 533 2.59 22.41 14.49
CA GLU A 533 1.74 23.60 14.30
C GLU A 533 0.25 23.25 14.11
N LEU A 534 -0.12 21.96 14.15
CA LEU A 534 -1.51 21.53 14.07
C LEU A 534 -2.28 21.98 15.31
N LYS A 535 -3.50 22.49 15.12
CA LYS A 535 -4.28 23.13 16.19
C LYS A 535 -5.56 22.42 16.52
N TYR A 536 -6.25 21.84 15.52
CA TYR A 536 -7.62 21.36 15.64
C TYR A 536 -7.66 19.85 15.49
N LEU A 537 -8.28 19.18 16.47
CA LEU A 537 -8.56 17.75 16.44
C LEU A 537 -10.06 17.55 16.60
N TYR A 538 -10.71 17.02 15.58
CA TYR A 538 -12.12 16.65 15.58
C TYR A 538 -12.27 15.16 15.88
N VAL A 539 -13.10 14.83 16.87
CA VAL A 539 -13.45 13.46 17.27
C VAL A 539 -14.97 13.30 17.15
N PRO A 540 -15.47 12.79 16.01
CA PRO A 540 -16.90 12.70 15.70
C PRO A 540 -17.73 11.93 16.72
N GLU A 541 -17.23 10.79 17.22
CA GLU A 541 -17.93 9.95 18.19
C GLU A 541 -18.24 10.67 19.50
N LEU A 542 -17.42 11.66 19.85
CA LEU A 542 -17.63 12.50 21.02
C LEU A 542 -18.37 13.79 20.68
N SER A 543 -18.58 14.09 19.40
CA SER A 543 -19.04 15.40 18.91
C SER A 543 -18.18 16.55 19.46
N LYS A 544 -16.85 16.36 19.51
CA LYS A 544 -15.92 17.31 20.16
C LYS A 544 -14.85 17.79 19.21
N LEU A 545 -14.56 19.10 19.36
CA LEU A 545 -13.37 19.75 18.83
C LEU A 545 -12.41 20.03 19.99
N PHE A 546 -11.18 19.55 19.84
CA PHE A 546 -10.06 19.88 20.72
C PHE A 546 -9.19 20.91 20.03
N THR A 547 -9.00 22.07 20.69
CA THR A 547 -8.17 23.17 20.18
C THR A 547 -6.93 23.32 21.06
N LYS A 548 -5.73 23.23 20.48
CA LYS A 548 -4.48 23.42 21.20
C LYS A 548 -4.39 24.86 21.72
N LYS A 549 -4.09 25.02 23.02
CA LYS A 549 -3.90 26.32 23.69
C LYS A 549 -2.68 27.08 23.24
#